data_8df5353b99b8dd0fd6dcfcb314a3c358
#
_entry.id   8df5353b99b8dd0fd6dcfcb314a3c358
#
_cell.length_a   1.000
_cell.length_b   1.000
_cell.length_c   1.000
_cell.angle_alpha   90.00
_cell.angle_beta   90.00
_cell.angle_gamma   90.00
#
_symmetry.space_group_name_H-M   'P 1'
#
loop_
_entity.id
_entity.type
_entity.pdbx_description
1 polymer ?
#
loop_
_entity_poly.entity_id
_entity_poly.type
_entity_poly.pdbx_seq_one_letter_code
_entity_poly.pdbx_strand_id
1 'polypeptide(L)'
;MPTIWLNLFLNMPDHFIIRDYRPEDFDPVTILWRVAREKSLPEFQRIKGHFFYEDQDYFRDHVLREDEVFVVESADRPVAFMAMRAEFIDHLYVHPEFQNRGIGKMLLAYARQLSPEHVWLYTLQINMNARAFYEKNGFTAEKFGVSPPPESEPDVEYHWRNPDSLQNNL
;
A
#
# COMPACT_ATOMS: atom_id res chain seq x y z
N MET A 1 17.52 -39.11 10.07
CA MET A 1 16.42 -38.71 9.19
C MET A 1 15.57 -37.72 9.96
N PRO A 2 15.31 -36.56 9.54
CA PRO A 2 14.98 -36.01 8.25
C PRO A 2 15.43 -34.52 8.04
N THR A 3 16.50 -34.31 7.33
CA THR A 3 16.94 -32.91 7.02
C THR A 3 16.58 -32.52 5.57
N ILE A 4 15.97 -33.42 4.80
CA ILE A 4 15.70 -33.22 3.36
C ILE A 4 14.40 -32.38 3.14
N TRP A 5 13.44 -32.46 4.03
CA TRP A 5 12.15 -31.74 3.88
C TRP A 5 12.22 -30.25 4.22
N LEU A 6 13.17 -29.85 5.08
CA LEU A 6 13.32 -28.44 5.47
C LEU A 6 13.90 -27.58 4.33
N ASN A 7 14.74 -28.17 3.46
CA ASN A 7 15.35 -27.43 2.35
C ASN A 7 14.44 -27.30 1.11
N LEU A 8 13.36 -28.06 1.01
CA LEU A 8 12.39 -27.93 -0.09
C LEU A 8 11.47 -26.73 0.08
N PHE A 9 11.23 -26.29 1.32
CA PHE A 9 10.41 -25.10 1.59
C PHE A 9 11.21 -23.78 1.47
N LEU A 10 12.54 -23.83 1.55
CA LEU A 10 13.40 -22.64 1.46
C LEU A 10 13.69 -22.18 0.02
N ASN A 11 13.29 -22.95 -1.00
CA ASN A 11 13.56 -22.67 -2.41
C ASN A 11 12.29 -22.57 -3.29
N MET A 12 11.10 -22.45 -2.71
CA MET A 12 9.94 -22.06 -3.52
C MET A 12 10.04 -20.56 -3.79
N PRO A 13 9.96 -20.10 -5.06
CA PRO A 13 9.84 -18.68 -5.32
C PRO A 13 8.61 -18.17 -4.56
N ASP A 14 8.78 -17.02 -3.88
CA ASP A 14 7.67 -16.35 -3.18
C ASP A 14 6.48 -16.24 -4.15
N HIS A 15 5.42 -16.95 -3.85
CA HIS A 15 4.22 -16.90 -4.66
C HIS A 15 3.27 -15.86 -4.06
N PHE A 16 3.15 -14.73 -4.73
CA PHE A 16 2.29 -13.62 -4.32
C PHE A 16 1.00 -13.63 -5.13
N ILE A 17 -0.13 -13.63 -4.44
CA ILE A 17 -1.46 -13.60 -5.06
C ILE A 17 -2.20 -12.37 -4.57
N ILE A 18 -2.72 -11.55 -5.50
CA ILE A 18 -3.67 -10.48 -5.15
C ILE A 18 -5.07 -11.08 -5.13
N ARG A 19 -5.81 -10.78 -4.08
CA ARG A 19 -7.21 -11.17 -3.91
C ARG A 19 -7.99 -10.11 -3.15
N ASP A 20 -9.31 -10.20 -3.20
CA ASP A 20 -10.18 -9.38 -2.39
C ASP A 20 -9.96 -9.63 -0.90
N TYR A 21 -10.17 -8.58 -0.11
CA TYR A 21 -10.19 -8.65 1.35
C TYR A 21 -11.30 -9.58 1.83
N ARG A 22 -11.04 -10.25 2.95
CA ARG A 22 -12.00 -11.12 3.65
C ARG A 22 -12.08 -10.73 5.12
N PRO A 23 -13.20 -10.97 5.83
CA PRO A 23 -13.33 -10.62 7.25
C PRO A 23 -12.22 -11.16 8.16
N GLU A 24 -11.70 -12.35 7.87
CA GLU A 24 -10.58 -12.96 8.59
C GLU A 24 -9.23 -12.24 8.41
N ASP A 25 -9.12 -11.35 7.43
CA ASP A 25 -7.92 -10.54 7.20
C ASP A 25 -7.81 -9.33 8.14
N PHE A 26 -8.87 -9.00 8.89
CA PHE A 26 -8.93 -7.77 9.70
C PHE A 26 -7.72 -7.61 10.63
N ASP A 27 -7.47 -8.57 11.49
CA ASP A 27 -6.33 -8.51 12.40
C ASP A 27 -4.98 -8.56 11.67
N PRO A 28 -4.73 -9.52 10.76
CA PRO A 28 -3.47 -9.55 10.00
C PRO A 28 -3.18 -8.25 9.22
N VAL A 29 -4.18 -7.67 8.56
CA VAL A 29 -4.01 -6.45 7.76
C VAL A 29 -3.78 -5.23 8.64
N THR A 30 -4.52 -5.06 9.74
CA THR A 30 -4.32 -3.93 10.64
C THR A 30 -2.98 -4.00 11.38
N ILE A 31 -2.50 -5.19 11.76
CA ILE A 31 -1.15 -5.41 12.30
C ILE A 31 -0.10 -5.05 11.26
N LEU A 32 -0.22 -5.56 10.04
CA LEU A 32 0.65 -5.24 8.91
C LEU A 32 0.74 -3.73 8.68
N TRP A 33 -0.40 -3.05 8.64
CA TRP A 33 -0.48 -1.61 8.47
C TRP A 33 0.29 -0.86 9.55
N ARG A 34 0.08 -1.22 10.83
CA ARG A 34 0.81 -0.66 11.96
C ARG A 34 2.32 -0.84 11.81
N VAL A 35 2.77 -2.07 11.60
CA VAL A 35 4.20 -2.40 11.48
C VAL A 35 4.86 -1.68 10.29
N ALA A 36 4.17 -1.60 9.15
CA ALA A 36 4.69 -0.91 7.98
C ALA A 36 4.84 0.61 8.22
N ARG A 37 3.88 1.25 8.88
CA ARG A 37 3.95 2.68 9.23
C ARG A 37 5.08 2.97 10.22
N GLU A 38 5.20 2.17 11.28
CA GLU A 38 6.25 2.31 12.28
C GLU A 38 7.65 2.16 11.65
N LYS A 39 7.79 1.26 10.68
CA LYS A 39 9.05 1.09 9.95
C LYS A 39 9.35 2.24 8.99
N SER A 40 8.33 2.78 8.31
CA SER A 40 8.51 3.83 7.31
C SER A 40 8.83 5.19 7.91
N LEU A 41 8.18 5.55 9.00
CA LEU A 41 8.28 6.86 9.65
C LEU A 41 8.27 6.71 11.18
N PRO A 42 9.32 6.13 11.78
CA PRO A 42 9.33 5.77 13.21
C PRO A 42 9.15 6.99 14.13
N GLU A 43 9.85 8.10 13.87
CA GLU A 43 9.72 9.33 14.68
C GLU A 43 8.34 9.96 14.55
N PHE A 44 7.77 9.98 13.35
CA PHE A 44 6.42 10.47 13.13
C PHE A 44 5.40 9.63 13.90
N GLN A 45 5.49 8.31 13.83
CA GLN A 45 4.61 7.41 14.56
C GLN A 45 4.79 7.53 16.09
N ARG A 46 6.01 7.78 16.58
CA ARG A 46 6.27 8.01 17.99
C ARG A 46 5.60 9.29 18.51
N ILE A 47 5.55 10.36 17.71
CA ILE A 47 5.03 11.67 18.11
C ILE A 47 3.53 11.77 17.87
N LYS A 48 3.06 11.29 16.72
CA LYS A 48 1.66 11.46 16.25
C LYS A 48 0.91 10.14 16.05
N GLY A 49 1.54 9.01 16.40
CA GLY A 49 0.90 7.70 16.27
C GLY A 49 -0.28 7.53 17.22
N HIS A 50 -1.23 6.76 16.77
CA HIS A 50 -2.43 6.38 17.52
C HIS A 50 -2.21 5.08 18.30
N PHE A 51 -3.08 4.77 19.25
CA PHE A 51 -3.14 3.43 19.80
C PHE A 51 -3.62 2.43 18.74
N PHE A 52 -3.22 1.16 18.89
CA PHE A 52 -3.55 0.15 17.89
C PHE A 52 -5.06 -0.04 17.69
N TYR A 53 -5.86 0.04 18.75
CA TYR A 53 -7.31 -0.04 18.63
C TYR A 53 -7.91 1.12 17.81
N GLU A 54 -7.30 2.32 17.84
CA GLU A 54 -7.73 3.46 17.02
C GLU A 54 -7.47 3.22 15.54
N ASP A 55 -6.33 2.57 15.20
CA ASP A 55 -6.05 2.13 13.84
C ASP A 55 -7.11 1.10 13.37
N GLN A 56 -7.47 0.15 14.24
CA GLN A 56 -8.48 -0.86 13.93
C GLN A 56 -9.87 -0.24 13.76
N ASP A 57 -10.25 0.70 14.61
CA ASP A 57 -11.52 1.43 14.50
C ASP A 57 -11.57 2.24 13.20
N TYR A 58 -10.49 2.96 12.88
CA TYR A 58 -10.41 3.70 11.61
C TYR A 58 -10.49 2.77 10.39
N PHE A 59 -9.78 1.66 10.40
CA PHE A 59 -9.82 0.69 9.31
C PHE A 59 -11.24 0.13 9.09
N ARG A 60 -11.90 -0.25 10.17
CA ARG A 60 -13.28 -0.77 10.14
C ARG A 60 -14.30 0.27 9.70
N ASP A 61 -14.21 1.49 10.27
CA ASP A 61 -15.27 2.48 10.17
C ASP A 61 -15.11 3.44 8.98
N HIS A 62 -13.91 3.51 8.39
CA HIS A 62 -13.60 4.33 7.22
C HIS A 62 -13.10 3.50 6.05
N VAL A 63 -11.97 2.82 6.17
CA VAL A 63 -11.34 2.13 5.04
C VAL A 63 -12.28 1.08 4.44
N LEU A 64 -12.80 0.16 5.26
CA LEU A 64 -13.71 -0.89 4.78
C LEU A 64 -15.08 -0.39 4.30
N ARG A 65 -15.46 0.85 4.62
CA ARG A 65 -16.73 1.43 4.16
C ARG A 65 -16.61 2.26 2.89
N GLU A 66 -15.45 2.86 2.68
CA GLU A 66 -15.24 3.81 1.60
C GLU A 66 -14.46 3.22 0.43
N ASP A 67 -13.61 2.23 0.70
CA ASP A 67 -12.66 1.69 -0.26
C ASP A 67 -12.93 0.21 -0.58
N GLU A 68 -12.54 -0.19 -1.79
CA GLU A 68 -12.31 -1.59 -2.11
C GLU A 68 -10.92 -1.99 -1.62
N VAL A 69 -10.85 -3.07 -0.83
CA VAL A 69 -9.60 -3.50 -0.21
C VAL A 69 -9.12 -4.80 -0.85
N PHE A 70 -7.88 -4.78 -1.32
CA PHE A 70 -7.18 -5.90 -1.94
C PHE A 70 -6.01 -6.32 -1.06
N VAL A 71 -5.82 -7.62 -0.92
CA VAL A 71 -4.78 -8.22 -0.08
C VAL A 71 -3.80 -8.98 -0.97
N VAL A 72 -2.52 -8.83 -0.73
CA VAL A 72 -1.50 -9.71 -1.27
C VAL A 72 -1.22 -10.80 -0.26
N GLU A 73 -1.40 -12.03 -0.68
CA GLU A 73 -1.20 -13.22 0.13
C GLU A 73 0.08 -13.96 -0.27
N SER A 74 0.82 -14.46 0.69
CA SER A 74 1.92 -15.38 0.53
C SER A 74 1.86 -16.44 1.63
N ALA A 75 1.91 -17.73 1.27
CA ALA A 75 1.79 -18.85 2.20
C ALA A 75 0.59 -18.68 3.17
N ASP A 76 -0.58 -18.42 2.62
CA ASP A 76 -1.87 -18.23 3.32
C ASP A 76 -1.88 -17.09 4.35
N ARG A 77 -1.01 -16.08 4.18
CA ARG A 77 -0.96 -14.90 5.06
C ARG A 77 -0.93 -13.60 4.28
N PRO A 78 -1.66 -12.57 4.72
CA PRO A 78 -1.53 -11.22 4.20
C PRO A 78 -0.11 -10.68 4.41
N VAL A 79 0.53 -10.24 3.31
CA VAL A 79 1.87 -9.63 3.34
C VAL A 79 1.87 -8.20 2.81
N ALA A 80 0.78 -7.79 2.18
CA ALA A 80 0.54 -6.42 1.74
C ALA A 80 -0.95 -6.18 1.56
N PHE A 81 -1.36 -4.91 1.52
CA PHE A 81 -2.72 -4.55 1.11
C PHE A 81 -2.73 -3.21 0.39
N MET A 82 -3.78 -3.01 -0.40
CA MET A 82 -4.13 -1.75 -1.04
C MET A 82 -5.61 -1.48 -0.81
N ALA A 83 -5.95 -0.24 -0.45
CA ALA A 83 -7.32 0.24 -0.41
C ALA A 83 -7.49 1.33 -1.48
N MET A 84 -8.53 1.22 -2.30
CA MET A 84 -8.72 2.08 -3.46
C MET A 84 -10.20 2.39 -3.66
N ARG A 85 -10.53 3.64 -4.03
CA ARG A 85 -11.85 4.06 -4.50
C ARG A 85 -11.73 4.79 -5.82
N ALA A 86 -12.42 4.30 -6.84
CA ALA A 86 -12.26 4.76 -8.22
C ALA A 86 -10.78 4.81 -8.61
N GLU A 87 -10.23 5.95 -9.02
CA GLU A 87 -8.83 6.12 -9.40
C GLU A 87 -7.89 6.47 -8.23
N PHE A 88 -8.42 6.63 -7.01
CA PHE A 88 -7.67 7.06 -5.83
C PHE A 88 -7.18 5.87 -5.00
N ILE A 89 -5.85 5.74 -4.82
CA ILE A 89 -5.26 4.82 -3.86
C ILE A 89 -5.19 5.52 -2.50
N ASP A 90 -6.02 5.09 -1.54
CA ASP A 90 -6.03 5.62 -0.19
C ASP A 90 -4.93 4.99 0.68
N HIS A 91 -4.74 3.68 0.55
CA HIS A 91 -3.70 2.94 1.27
C HIS A 91 -2.96 1.96 0.37
N LEU A 92 -1.63 1.90 0.51
CA LEU A 92 -0.78 0.88 -0.09
C LEU A 92 0.37 0.59 0.87
N TYR A 93 0.36 -0.58 1.47
CA TYR A 93 1.35 -1.00 2.46
C TYR A 93 1.84 -2.42 2.22
N VAL A 94 3.16 -2.58 2.35
CA VAL A 94 3.83 -3.89 2.27
C VAL A 94 4.53 -4.15 3.59
N HIS A 95 4.32 -5.34 4.16
CA HIS A 95 5.00 -5.75 5.39
C HIS A 95 6.53 -5.61 5.22
N PRO A 96 7.26 -5.04 6.20
CA PRO A 96 8.68 -4.74 6.07
C PRO A 96 9.55 -5.91 5.61
N GLU A 97 9.26 -7.13 6.07
CA GLU A 97 10.00 -8.33 5.66
C GLU A 97 9.76 -8.75 4.21
N PHE A 98 8.73 -8.23 3.58
CA PHE A 98 8.36 -8.52 2.19
C PHE A 98 8.61 -7.35 1.23
N GLN A 99 9.14 -6.23 1.72
CA GLN A 99 9.54 -5.11 0.88
C GLN A 99 10.71 -5.48 -0.05
N ASN A 100 10.87 -4.73 -1.15
CA ASN A 100 11.90 -4.95 -2.18
C ASN A 100 11.80 -6.30 -2.92
N ARG A 101 10.63 -6.95 -2.88
CA ARG A 101 10.33 -8.18 -3.64
C ARG A 101 9.34 -7.96 -4.79
N GLY A 102 9.09 -6.69 -5.18
CA GLY A 102 8.22 -6.33 -6.29
C GLY A 102 6.73 -6.24 -5.95
N ILE A 103 6.31 -6.49 -4.71
CA ILE A 103 4.89 -6.48 -4.30
C ILE A 103 4.25 -5.11 -4.51
N GLY A 104 4.91 -4.03 -4.11
CA GLY A 104 4.39 -2.67 -4.32
C GLY A 104 4.17 -2.37 -5.80
N LYS A 105 5.12 -2.75 -6.67
CA LYS A 105 4.99 -2.62 -8.12
C LYS A 105 3.81 -3.45 -8.67
N MET A 106 3.62 -4.64 -8.14
CA MET A 106 2.50 -5.52 -8.51
C MET A 106 1.15 -4.90 -8.13
N LEU A 107 1.03 -4.28 -6.95
CA LEU A 107 -0.16 -3.55 -6.53
C LEU A 107 -0.44 -2.33 -7.40
N LEU A 108 0.59 -1.54 -7.77
CA LEU A 108 0.43 -0.42 -8.71
C LEU A 108 -0.02 -0.89 -10.09
N ALA A 109 0.51 -2.01 -10.58
CA ALA A 109 0.06 -2.60 -11.85
C ALA A 109 -1.41 -3.04 -11.77
N TYR A 110 -1.82 -3.59 -10.64
CA TYR A 110 -3.22 -3.97 -10.40
C TYR A 110 -4.14 -2.74 -10.34
N ALA A 111 -3.73 -1.67 -9.63
CA ALA A 111 -4.47 -0.41 -9.60
C ALA A 111 -4.70 0.17 -11.01
N ARG A 112 -3.68 0.06 -11.90
CA ARG A 112 -3.79 0.49 -13.30
C ARG A 112 -4.70 -0.41 -14.15
N GLN A 113 -4.89 -1.67 -13.77
CA GLN A 113 -5.91 -2.52 -14.42
C GLN A 113 -7.32 -2.11 -13.99
N LEU A 114 -7.51 -1.72 -12.73
CA LEU A 114 -8.79 -1.25 -12.20
C LEU A 114 -9.14 0.15 -12.74
N SER A 115 -8.15 1.02 -12.89
CA SER A 115 -8.30 2.37 -13.42
C SER A 115 -7.26 2.65 -14.53
N PRO A 116 -7.56 2.24 -15.78
CA PRO A 116 -6.58 2.21 -16.87
C PRO A 116 -6.11 3.59 -17.36
N GLU A 117 -6.86 4.65 -17.12
CA GLU A 117 -6.57 5.99 -17.63
C GLU A 117 -5.76 6.83 -16.63
N HIS A 118 -6.06 6.68 -15.34
CA HIS A 118 -5.53 7.56 -14.31
C HIS A 118 -5.54 6.87 -12.94
N VAL A 119 -4.46 7.02 -12.19
CA VAL A 119 -4.35 6.62 -10.79
C VAL A 119 -3.65 7.74 -10.03
N TRP A 120 -4.14 8.06 -8.85
CA TRP A 120 -3.54 9.10 -8.04
C TRP A 120 -3.56 8.77 -6.54
N LEU A 121 -2.72 9.43 -5.75
CA LEU A 121 -2.56 9.20 -4.32
C LEU A 121 -1.91 10.38 -3.63
N TYR A 122 -1.97 10.37 -2.29
CA TYR A 122 -1.16 11.25 -1.43
C TYR A 122 -0.07 10.45 -0.71
N THR A 123 1.03 11.13 -0.40
CA THR A 123 2.00 10.67 0.61
C THR A 123 2.58 11.86 1.35
N LEU A 124 3.04 11.64 2.59
CA LEU A 124 3.69 12.71 3.34
C LEU A 124 4.99 13.14 2.66
N GLN A 125 5.28 14.44 2.64
CA GLN A 125 6.51 14.96 2.03
C GLN A 125 7.78 14.39 2.67
N ILE A 126 7.73 14.07 3.96
CA ILE A 126 8.84 13.47 4.70
C ILE A 126 9.09 11.99 4.35
N ASN A 127 8.11 11.32 3.70
CA ASN A 127 8.25 9.92 3.32
C ASN A 127 9.04 9.78 2.00
N MET A 128 10.33 10.05 2.06
CA MET A 128 11.22 10.05 0.89
C MET A 128 11.27 8.70 0.17
N ASN A 129 11.13 7.59 0.91
CA ASN A 129 11.12 6.25 0.33
C ASN A 129 9.86 6.01 -0.52
N ALA A 130 8.69 6.40 -0.02
CA ALA A 130 7.44 6.30 -0.77
C ALA A 130 7.46 7.20 -2.00
N ARG A 131 7.94 8.44 -1.86
CA ARG A 131 8.07 9.39 -2.97
C ARG A 131 8.95 8.82 -4.09
N ALA A 132 10.15 8.36 -3.75
CA ALA A 132 11.06 7.72 -4.70
C ALA A 132 10.46 6.48 -5.37
N PHE A 133 9.69 5.68 -4.61
CA PHE A 133 8.98 4.51 -5.13
C PHE A 133 7.94 4.91 -6.18
N TYR A 134 7.10 5.91 -5.90
CA TYR A 134 6.07 6.36 -6.85
C TYR A 134 6.69 6.99 -8.09
N GLU A 135 7.69 7.86 -7.95
CA GLU A 135 8.39 8.48 -9.07
C GLU A 135 9.06 7.44 -9.97
N LYS A 136 9.73 6.44 -9.39
CA LYS A 136 10.33 5.32 -10.14
C LYS A 136 9.29 4.49 -10.89
N ASN A 137 8.04 4.47 -10.43
CA ASN A 137 6.94 3.76 -11.07
C ASN A 137 6.07 4.66 -11.96
N GLY A 138 6.57 5.82 -12.39
CA GLY A 138 5.95 6.68 -13.39
C GLY A 138 4.88 7.63 -12.87
N PHE A 139 4.78 7.82 -11.55
CA PHE A 139 3.96 8.87 -10.96
C PHE A 139 4.71 10.21 -10.95
N THR A 140 3.98 11.29 -11.11
CA THR A 140 4.49 12.66 -11.07
C THR A 140 3.88 13.41 -9.89
N ALA A 141 4.72 14.12 -9.12
CA ALA A 141 4.26 15.04 -8.09
C ALA A 141 3.62 16.26 -8.75
N GLU A 142 2.35 16.54 -8.47
CA GLU A 142 1.63 17.64 -9.11
C GLU A 142 1.21 18.74 -8.12
N LYS A 143 0.98 18.38 -6.86
CA LYS A 143 0.53 19.33 -5.86
C LYS A 143 1.17 19.07 -4.51
N PHE A 144 1.64 20.13 -3.88
CA PHE A 144 2.13 20.11 -2.51
C PHE A 144 1.11 20.81 -1.61
N GLY A 145 0.71 20.16 -0.55
CA GLY A 145 -0.33 20.62 0.36
C GLY A 145 -0.08 20.25 1.79
N VAL A 146 -1.16 20.18 2.54
CA VAL A 146 -1.19 19.74 3.93
C VAL A 146 -2.37 18.78 4.07
N SER A 147 -2.13 17.62 4.66
CA SER A 147 -3.18 16.64 4.90
C SER A 147 -4.28 17.17 5.82
N PRO A 148 -5.51 16.66 5.69
CA PRO A 148 -6.60 17.08 6.58
C PRO A 148 -6.32 16.81 8.06
N PRO A 149 -6.97 17.51 8.99
CA PRO A 149 -6.96 17.12 10.40
C PRO A 149 -7.47 15.68 10.58
N PRO A 150 -6.98 14.95 11.56
CA PRO A 150 -6.10 15.39 12.68
C PRO A 150 -4.60 15.38 12.35
N GLU A 151 -4.19 14.82 11.22
CA GLU A 151 -2.78 14.65 10.87
C GLU A 151 -2.10 16.02 10.60
N SER A 152 -2.68 16.83 9.71
CA SER A 152 -2.25 18.20 9.38
C SER A 152 -0.75 18.32 9.06
N GLU A 153 -0.24 17.41 8.25
CA GLU A 153 1.17 17.32 7.87
C GLU A 153 1.39 17.65 6.40
N PRO A 154 2.55 18.21 6.04
CA PRO A 154 2.89 18.43 4.64
C PRO A 154 2.79 17.15 3.83
N ASP A 155 1.98 17.17 2.78
CA ASP A 155 1.76 16.07 1.85
C ASP A 155 2.10 16.44 0.41
N VAL A 156 2.08 15.45 -0.46
CA VAL A 156 2.26 15.61 -1.89
C VAL A 156 1.33 14.67 -2.64
N GLU A 157 0.65 15.23 -3.62
CA GLU A 157 -0.27 14.53 -4.51
C GLU A 157 0.48 14.01 -5.73
N TYR A 158 0.41 12.70 -5.96
CA TYR A 158 1.05 11.99 -7.06
C TYR A 158 0.04 11.48 -8.05
N HIS A 159 0.31 11.67 -9.34
CA HIS A 159 -0.54 11.20 -10.44
C HIS A 159 0.24 10.30 -11.40
N TRP A 160 -0.39 9.23 -11.80
CA TRP A 160 -0.04 8.47 -12.99
C TRP A 160 -1.17 8.58 -14.01
N ARG A 161 -0.84 8.92 -15.26
CA ARG A 161 -1.75 8.93 -16.39
C ARG A 161 -1.24 7.98 -17.44
N ASN A 162 -2.17 7.29 -18.09
CA ASN A 162 -1.81 6.35 -19.16
C ASN A 162 -1.13 7.12 -20.30
N PRO A 163 0.13 6.80 -20.65
CA PRO A 163 0.82 7.48 -21.74
C PRO A 163 0.11 7.35 -23.10
N ASP A 164 -0.59 6.24 -23.32
CA ASP A 164 -1.25 5.96 -24.60
C ASP A 164 -2.53 6.80 -24.79
N SER A 165 -3.22 7.15 -23.73
CA SER A 165 -4.41 8.02 -23.82
C SER A 165 -4.06 9.47 -24.11
N LEU A 166 -2.85 9.93 -23.83
CA LEU A 166 -2.40 11.27 -24.18
C LEU A 166 -2.11 11.46 -25.68
N GLN A 167 -1.85 10.37 -26.42
CA GLN A 167 -1.57 10.41 -27.84
C GLN A 167 -2.84 10.44 -28.73
N ASN A 168 -3.99 10.05 -28.18
CA ASN A 168 -5.26 10.00 -28.94
C ASN A 168 -6.03 11.32 -28.94
N ASN A 169 -5.52 12.37 -28.29
CA ASN A 169 -6.13 13.70 -28.22
C ASN A 169 -5.39 14.77 -29.04
N LEU A 170 -4.51 14.37 -29.98
CA LEU A 170 -3.84 15.20 -30.97
C LEU A 170 -4.35 14.84 -32.37
#